data_0af4c2954b6ce5964c24d6fa14974764
#
_entry.id   0af4c2954b6ce5964c24d6fa14974764
#
_cell.length_a   1.000
_cell.length_b   1.000
_cell.length_c   1.000
_cell.angle_alpha   90.00
_cell.angle_beta   90.00
_cell.angle_gamma   90.00
#
_symmetry.space_group_name_H-M   'P 1'
#
loop_
_entity.id
_entity.type
_entity.pdbx_description
1 polymer ?
#
loop_
_entity_poly.entity_id
_entity_poly.type
_entity_poly.pdbx_seq_one_letter_code
_entity_poly.pdbx_strand_id
1 'polypeptide(L)'
;MNILILGSGGREHALAWATLQNPKCDKLIVAPGNAGIAQIADCASLDIMDGGTVVTFCEENSIDFVIVGPEAPLAAGVADDLRGAGFLVFGPSAAAAQLEASKAFTKEICDAANAPTAAYAHFTNHADARAYVEKQGAPIVIKADGLAAGKGVIIAMTDAEAVAAVDEMFEGAFGDAGAEVVIEEFMEGEEASFFVLCDGENVLPIGTAQDHKRVGDGDTGPNTGGMGAYSPAPVLTDAIAEKALNEIIRPTMAEMARRGTPYQGVLYAGLMIKDGQPRLVEYNVRFGDPECQVLMMRLGAQAFDLMHAAADGRLADTQVNWGDDHALTVVMAATGYPGSYEKGTVIKGLDTLPEDSKNMVFHAGTTLSDGAMTATGGRVLNVTARGDSLAEAQKRAYAMVDQIDWPEGFCRRDIGWRALD
;
A
#
# COMPACT_ATOMS: atom_id res chain seq x y z
N MET A 1 23.05 4.79 -12.04
CA MET A 1 22.96 4.20 -10.68
C MET A 1 22.49 2.76 -10.76
N ASN A 2 23.07 1.90 -9.94
CA ASN A 2 22.59 0.55 -9.73
C ASN A 2 21.56 0.55 -8.59
N ILE A 3 20.39 0.03 -8.84
CA ILE A 3 19.22 0.15 -7.94
C ILE A 3 18.76 -1.24 -7.54
N LEU A 4 18.43 -1.40 -6.26
CA LEU A 4 17.78 -2.59 -5.73
C LEU A 4 16.37 -2.23 -5.24
N ILE A 5 15.36 -2.97 -5.69
CA ILE A 5 14.01 -2.92 -5.12
C ILE A 5 13.76 -4.20 -4.34
N LEU A 6 13.36 -4.09 -3.07
CA LEU A 6 12.96 -5.22 -2.24
C LEU A 6 11.46 -5.45 -2.34
N GLY A 7 11.06 -6.68 -2.64
CA GLY A 7 9.68 -7.14 -2.72
C GLY A 7 9.35 -7.88 -4.02
N SER A 8 8.09 -8.30 -4.17
CA SER A 8 7.67 -9.18 -5.28
C SER A 8 6.24 -8.95 -5.76
N GLY A 9 5.54 -7.95 -5.25
CA GLY A 9 4.14 -7.67 -5.55
C GLY A 9 3.92 -6.81 -6.80
N GLY A 10 2.66 -6.49 -7.07
CA GLY A 10 2.28 -5.55 -8.13
C GLY A 10 2.83 -4.15 -7.89
N ARG A 11 2.91 -3.74 -6.64
CA ARG A 11 3.58 -2.51 -6.21
C ARG A 11 5.03 -2.47 -6.65
N GLU A 12 5.81 -3.51 -6.38
CA GLU A 12 7.22 -3.55 -6.75
C GLU A 12 7.39 -3.62 -8.27
N HIS A 13 6.49 -4.26 -9.00
CA HIS A 13 6.51 -4.23 -10.46
C HIS A 13 6.27 -2.81 -11.01
N ALA A 14 5.31 -2.08 -10.43
CA ALA A 14 5.04 -0.70 -10.82
C ALA A 14 6.22 0.25 -10.46
N LEU A 15 6.84 0.06 -9.30
CA LEU A 15 8.05 0.79 -8.90
C LEU A 15 9.22 0.50 -9.86
N ALA A 16 9.42 -0.77 -10.24
CA ALA A 16 10.45 -1.18 -11.19
C ALA A 16 10.22 -0.54 -12.57
N TRP A 17 8.99 -0.60 -13.07
CA TRP A 17 8.61 0.00 -14.35
C TRP A 17 8.86 1.52 -14.38
N ALA A 18 8.47 2.25 -13.32
CA ALA A 18 8.68 3.69 -13.25
C ALA A 18 10.18 4.05 -13.11
N THR A 19 10.94 3.27 -12.33
CA THR A 19 12.38 3.45 -12.14
C THR A 19 13.15 3.29 -13.45
N LEU A 20 12.82 2.27 -14.25
CA LEU A 20 13.46 2.00 -15.55
C LEU A 20 13.23 3.09 -16.59
N GLN A 21 12.19 3.91 -16.45
CA GLN A 21 11.97 5.05 -17.35
C GLN A 21 12.89 6.23 -17.06
N ASN A 22 13.57 6.25 -15.90
CA ASN A 22 14.46 7.33 -15.54
C ASN A 22 15.88 7.06 -16.07
N PRO A 23 16.49 8.00 -16.81
CA PRO A 23 17.82 7.81 -17.41
C PRO A 23 18.97 7.69 -16.38
N LYS A 24 18.71 7.92 -15.09
CA LYS A 24 19.69 7.68 -14.02
C LYS A 24 19.77 6.21 -13.59
N CYS A 25 18.81 5.38 -14.01
CA CYS A 25 18.83 3.95 -13.75
C CYS A 25 19.71 3.24 -14.78
N ASP A 26 20.93 2.85 -14.39
CA ASP A 26 21.83 2.08 -15.25
C ASP A 26 21.57 0.58 -15.14
N LYS A 27 21.24 0.12 -13.93
CA LYS A 27 20.90 -1.28 -13.63
C LYS A 27 19.83 -1.36 -12.55
N LEU A 28 18.85 -2.23 -12.75
CA LEU A 28 17.82 -2.54 -11.78
C LEU A 28 17.83 -4.02 -11.41
N ILE A 29 17.87 -4.31 -10.11
CA ILE A 29 17.65 -5.64 -9.55
C ILE A 29 16.43 -5.57 -8.64
N VAL A 30 15.58 -6.58 -8.68
CA VAL A 30 14.44 -6.72 -7.78
C VAL A 30 14.51 -8.04 -7.02
N ALA A 31 14.37 -8.00 -5.71
CA ALA A 31 14.50 -9.19 -4.88
C ALA A 31 13.31 -9.39 -3.95
N PRO A 32 12.62 -10.55 -3.98
CA PRO A 32 12.87 -11.66 -4.91
C PRO A 32 12.30 -11.43 -6.31
N GLY A 33 11.42 -10.42 -6.52
CA GLY A 33 10.73 -10.19 -7.79
C GLY A 33 9.63 -11.22 -8.09
N ASN A 34 9.10 -11.16 -9.32
CA ASN A 34 8.10 -12.09 -9.85
C ASN A 34 8.28 -12.27 -11.37
N ALA A 35 7.45 -13.10 -12.00
CA ALA A 35 7.60 -13.42 -13.41
C ALA A 35 7.41 -12.23 -14.36
N GLY A 36 6.60 -11.23 -14.00
CA GLY A 36 6.45 -10.00 -14.79
C GLY A 36 7.66 -9.08 -14.62
N ILE A 37 8.16 -8.92 -13.40
CA ILE A 37 9.37 -8.13 -13.12
C ILE A 37 10.57 -8.72 -13.88
N ALA A 38 10.68 -10.05 -13.93
CA ALA A 38 11.78 -10.73 -14.63
C ALA A 38 11.80 -10.48 -16.16
N GLN A 39 10.74 -9.92 -16.72
CA GLN A 39 10.70 -9.51 -18.13
C GLN A 39 11.34 -8.14 -18.37
N ILE A 40 11.46 -7.31 -17.33
CA ILE A 40 11.94 -5.92 -17.44
C ILE A 40 13.21 -5.63 -16.63
N ALA A 41 13.53 -6.46 -15.62
CA ALA A 41 14.67 -6.27 -14.72
C ALA A 41 15.25 -7.61 -14.28
N ASP A 42 16.47 -7.59 -13.72
CA ASP A 42 17.07 -8.76 -13.10
C ASP A 42 16.32 -9.09 -11.79
N CYS A 43 16.00 -10.38 -11.58
CA CYS A 43 15.47 -10.86 -10.31
C CYS A 43 16.53 -11.65 -9.54
N ALA A 44 16.61 -11.44 -8.21
CA ALA A 44 17.56 -12.15 -7.36
C ALA A 44 16.86 -12.81 -6.17
N SER A 45 17.20 -14.07 -5.91
CA SER A 45 16.75 -14.73 -4.68
C SER A 45 17.52 -14.18 -3.48
N LEU A 46 16.82 -13.51 -2.57
CA LEU A 46 17.41 -12.84 -1.42
C LEU A 46 16.42 -12.92 -0.25
N ASP A 47 16.92 -13.19 0.95
CA ASP A 47 16.13 -12.99 2.17
C ASP A 47 16.08 -11.50 2.50
N ILE A 48 14.98 -10.87 2.13
CA ILE A 48 14.77 -9.44 2.31
C ILE A 48 14.42 -9.06 3.76
N MET A 49 14.28 -10.04 4.65
CA MET A 49 14.04 -9.81 6.08
C MET A 49 15.34 -9.75 6.90
N ASP A 50 16.46 -10.20 6.33
CA ASP A 50 17.77 -10.16 6.95
C ASP A 50 18.62 -8.99 6.41
N GLY A 51 18.71 -7.91 7.19
CA GLY A 51 19.46 -6.71 6.80
C GLY A 51 20.93 -6.97 6.48
N GLY A 52 21.59 -7.87 7.23
CA GLY A 52 22.99 -8.26 6.96
C GLY A 52 23.16 -8.94 5.60
N THR A 53 22.23 -9.82 5.25
CA THR A 53 22.20 -10.48 3.93
C THR A 53 21.95 -9.45 2.82
N VAL A 54 21.04 -8.48 3.02
CA VAL A 54 20.76 -7.41 2.04
C VAL A 54 21.96 -6.49 1.89
N VAL A 55 22.64 -6.10 2.97
CA VAL A 55 23.87 -5.29 2.92
C VAL A 55 24.95 -5.99 2.11
N THR A 56 25.23 -7.26 2.39
CA THR A 56 26.22 -8.06 1.64
C THR A 56 25.89 -8.10 0.16
N PHE A 57 24.62 -8.32 -0.18
CA PHE A 57 24.17 -8.32 -1.58
C PHE A 57 24.39 -6.97 -2.26
N CYS A 58 24.11 -5.86 -1.56
CA CYS A 58 24.33 -4.52 -2.08
C CYS A 58 25.82 -4.24 -2.37
N GLU A 59 26.72 -4.66 -1.48
CA GLU A 59 28.19 -4.54 -1.67
C GLU A 59 28.65 -5.32 -2.89
N GLU A 60 28.26 -6.60 -3.00
CA GLU A 60 28.66 -7.49 -4.09
C GLU A 60 28.15 -7.04 -5.47
N ASN A 61 26.99 -6.38 -5.51
CA ASN A 61 26.36 -5.91 -6.74
C ASN A 61 26.57 -4.42 -7.01
N SER A 62 27.37 -3.71 -6.19
CA SER A 62 27.64 -2.28 -6.30
C SER A 62 26.36 -1.45 -6.40
N ILE A 63 25.40 -1.71 -5.50
CA ILE A 63 24.15 -0.98 -5.43
C ILE A 63 24.38 0.43 -4.88
N ASP A 64 23.80 1.43 -5.52
CA ASP A 64 23.87 2.83 -5.10
C ASP A 64 22.64 3.25 -4.30
N PHE A 65 21.48 2.65 -4.58
CA PHE A 65 20.20 3.07 -4.00
C PHE A 65 19.25 1.88 -3.79
N VAL A 66 18.64 1.79 -2.61
CA VAL A 66 17.70 0.72 -2.26
C VAL A 66 16.30 1.29 -2.03
N ILE A 67 15.30 0.68 -2.65
CA ILE A 67 13.89 0.99 -2.44
C ILE A 67 13.25 -0.20 -1.72
N VAL A 68 12.73 0.01 -0.50
CA VAL A 68 12.05 -1.04 0.24
C VAL A 68 10.54 -0.96 -0.04
N GLY A 69 10.02 -1.99 -0.71
CA GLY A 69 8.62 -2.04 -1.12
C GLY A 69 7.65 -2.38 0.02
N PRO A 70 7.77 -3.57 0.67
CA PRO A 70 6.84 -4.03 1.69
C PRO A 70 7.17 -3.50 3.10
N GLU A 71 6.17 -3.54 3.98
CA GLU A 71 6.27 -3.09 5.37
C GLU A 71 7.11 -4.00 6.27
N ALA A 72 7.10 -5.31 6.02
CA ALA A 72 7.73 -6.27 6.93
C ALA A 72 9.26 -6.08 7.04
N PRO A 73 10.04 -5.91 5.95
CA PRO A 73 11.47 -5.58 6.04
C PRO A 73 11.73 -4.22 6.74
N LEU A 74 10.84 -3.25 6.58
CA LEU A 74 10.95 -1.96 7.25
C LEU A 74 10.79 -2.10 8.77
N ALA A 75 9.77 -2.84 9.20
CA ALA A 75 9.56 -3.14 10.61
C ALA A 75 10.68 -4.01 11.20
N ALA A 76 11.31 -4.86 10.40
CA ALA A 76 12.46 -5.67 10.79
C ALA A 76 13.78 -4.88 10.89
N GLY A 77 13.84 -3.63 10.40
CA GLY A 77 15.03 -2.78 10.50
C GLY A 77 16.01 -2.86 9.33
N VAL A 78 15.62 -3.49 8.23
CA VAL A 78 16.50 -3.62 7.04
C VAL A 78 16.96 -2.26 6.51
N ALA A 79 16.10 -1.23 6.59
CA ALA A 79 16.48 0.13 6.20
C ALA A 79 17.52 0.74 7.15
N ASP A 80 17.50 0.39 8.44
CA ASP A 80 18.48 0.85 9.43
C ASP A 80 19.84 0.20 9.17
N ASP A 81 19.88 -1.11 8.93
CA ASP A 81 21.09 -1.86 8.62
C ASP A 81 21.77 -1.33 7.36
N LEU A 82 21.01 -1.08 6.31
CA LEU A 82 21.51 -0.51 5.05
C LEU A 82 22.08 0.90 5.26
N ARG A 83 21.39 1.78 5.97
CA ARG A 83 21.91 3.12 6.29
C ARG A 83 23.15 3.05 7.15
N GLY A 84 23.18 2.13 8.14
CA GLY A 84 24.35 1.86 8.98
C GLY A 84 25.58 1.43 8.17
N ALA A 85 25.37 0.73 7.06
CA ALA A 85 26.41 0.35 6.10
C ALA A 85 26.72 1.44 5.04
N GLY A 86 26.02 2.58 5.07
CA GLY A 86 26.30 3.73 4.20
C GLY A 86 25.53 3.74 2.87
N PHE A 87 24.52 2.88 2.70
CA PHE A 87 23.67 2.88 1.51
C PHE A 87 22.58 3.95 1.60
N LEU A 88 22.23 4.54 0.46
CA LEU A 88 21.06 5.39 0.32
C LEU A 88 19.81 4.50 0.26
N VAL A 89 18.81 4.79 1.11
CA VAL A 89 17.62 3.92 1.26
C VAL A 89 16.34 4.75 1.25
N PHE A 90 15.39 4.36 0.42
CA PHE A 90 14.01 4.85 0.46
C PHE A 90 13.14 3.88 1.28
N GLY A 91 12.70 4.34 2.43
CA GLY A 91 11.88 3.64 3.43
C GLY A 91 12.21 4.13 4.85
N PRO A 92 11.27 4.12 5.80
CA PRO A 92 11.50 4.55 7.18
C PRO A 92 12.41 3.60 7.96
N SER A 93 12.93 4.08 9.08
CA SER A 93 13.56 3.23 10.11
C SER A 93 12.53 2.29 10.76
N ALA A 94 12.99 1.23 11.43
CA ALA A 94 12.11 0.35 12.20
C ALA A 94 11.29 1.10 13.25
N ALA A 95 11.90 2.08 13.91
CA ALA A 95 11.23 2.92 14.89
C ALA A 95 10.12 3.79 14.25
N ALA A 96 10.35 4.33 13.05
CA ALA A 96 9.34 5.10 12.33
C ALA A 96 8.28 4.20 11.67
N ALA A 97 8.65 2.98 11.29
CA ALA A 97 7.73 1.97 10.75
C ALA A 97 6.67 1.50 11.77
N GLN A 98 6.82 1.82 13.05
CA GLN A 98 5.80 1.59 14.07
C GLN A 98 4.47 2.32 13.75
N LEU A 99 4.48 3.36 12.92
CA LEU A 99 3.25 4.01 12.43
C LEU A 99 2.32 3.05 11.63
N GLU A 100 2.82 1.95 11.09
CA GLU A 100 1.99 0.88 10.50
C GLU A 100 2.01 -0.38 11.37
N ALA A 101 3.17 -0.71 11.96
CA ALA A 101 3.36 -1.95 12.68
C ALA A 101 2.58 -1.99 14.01
N SER A 102 2.29 -0.85 14.64
CA SER A 102 1.47 -0.77 15.86
C SER A 102 0.38 0.30 15.72
N LYS A 103 -0.86 -0.12 15.80
CA LYS A 103 -2.02 0.78 15.78
C LYS A 103 -2.11 1.59 17.06
N ALA A 104 -1.73 0.98 18.21
CA ALA A 104 -1.63 1.65 19.49
C ALA A 104 -0.61 2.79 19.42
N PHE A 105 0.58 2.54 18.87
CA PHE A 105 1.60 3.58 18.67
C PHE A 105 1.08 4.72 17.78
N THR A 106 0.40 4.39 16.67
CA THR A 106 -0.20 5.41 15.78
C THR A 106 -1.19 6.28 16.52
N LYS A 107 -2.04 5.69 17.37
CA LYS A 107 -3.00 6.45 18.18
C LYS A 107 -2.33 7.36 19.19
N GLU A 108 -1.28 6.89 19.87
CA GLU A 108 -0.47 7.73 20.80
C GLU A 108 0.17 8.91 20.08
N ILE A 109 0.67 8.71 18.85
CA ILE A 109 1.22 9.78 18.03
C ILE A 109 0.10 10.78 17.65
N CYS A 110 -1.07 10.29 17.23
CA CYS A 110 -2.20 11.15 16.90
C CYS A 110 -2.64 12.01 18.07
N ASP A 111 -2.75 11.42 19.26
CA ASP A 111 -3.10 12.15 20.50
C ASP A 111 -2.07 13.24 20.82
N ALA A 112 -0.78 12.90 20.78
CA ALA A 112 0.29 13.85 21.05
C ALA A 112 0.40 14.96 20.01
N ALA A 113 0.07 14.65 18.75
CA ALA A 113 0.06 15.59 17.62
C ALA A 113 -1.26 16.37 17.50
N ASN A 114 -2.30 16.02 18.27
CA ASN A 114 -3.68 16.45 18.07
C ASN A 114 -4.21 16.20 16.66
N ALA A 115 -3.77 15.12 16.03
CA ALA A 115 -4.20 14.74 14.68
C ALA A 115 -5.59 14.08 14.73
N PRO A 116 -6.58 14.57 13.95
CA PRO A 116 -7.92 14.00 13.92
C PRO A 116 -7.93 12.53 13.52
N THR A 117 -8.40 11.65 14.39
CA THR A 117 -8.56 10.21 14.15
C THR A 117 -9.81 9.69 14.89
N ALA A 118 -10.15 8.43 14.71
CA ALA A 118 -11.22 7.76 15.46
C ALA A 118 -10.95 7.78 16.97
N ALA A 119 -11.96 8.02 17.78
CA ALA A 119 -11.89 7.77 19.22
C ALA A 119 -11.60 6.28 19.44
N TYR A 120 -10.75 5.97 20.41
CA TYR A 120 -10.25 4.61 20.57
C TYR A 120 -10.00 4.23 22.04
N ALA A 121 -9.84 2.93 22.26
CA ALA A 121 -9.28 2.37 23.49
C ALA A 121 -8.39 1.17 23.13
N HIS A 122 -7.31 0.98 23.89
CA HIS A 122 -6.35 -0.10 23.71
C HIS A 122 -6.47 -1.12 24.83
N PHE A 123 -6.44 -2.42 24.50
CA PHE A 123 -6.64 -3.52 25.43
C PHE A 123 -5.62 -4.62 25.21
N THR A 124 -5.01 -5.07 26.33
CA THR A 124 -4.14 -6.24 26.40
C THR A 124 -4.84 -7.40 27.15
N ASN A 125 -6.10 -7.22 27.49
CA ASN A 125 -6.90 -8.17 28.27
C ASN A 125 -8.27 -8.39 27.62
N HIS A 126 -8.59 -9.65 27.34
CA HIS A 126 -9.82 -10.07 26.71
C HIS A 126 -11.10 -9.61 27.45
N ALA A 127 -11.13 -9.78 28.80
CA ALA A 127 -12.30 -9.44 29.59
C ALA A 127 -12.61 -7.94 29.58
N ASP A 128 -11.56 -7.11 29.62
CA ASP A 128 -11.69 -5.65 29.57
C ASP A 128 -12.13 -5.17 28.19
N ALA A 129 -11.57 -5.73 27.11
CA ALA A 129 -11.97 -5.45 25.73
C ALA A 129 -13.44 -5.81 25.49
N ARG A 130 -13.86 -6.99 25.96
CA ARG A 130 -15.23 -7.46 25.86
C ARG A 130 -16.21 -6.55 26.62
N ALA A 131 -15.91 -6.20 27.86
CA ALA A 131 -16.73 -5.28 28.68
C ALA A 131 -16.85 -3.90 27.99
N TYR A 132 -15.77 -3.46 27.32
CA TYR A 132 -15.79 -2.19 26.60
C TYR A 132 -16.76 -2.21 25.40
N VAL A 133 -16.70 -3.23 24.53
CA VAL A 133 -17.63 -3.32 23.38
C VAL A 133 -19.08 -3.51 23.82
N GLU A 134 -19.34 -4.30 24.88
CA GLU A 134 -20.67 -4.46 25.46
C GLU A 134 -21.25 -3.14 26.00
N LYS A 135 -20.38 -2.24 26.48
CA LYS A 135 -20.77 -0.92 26.97
C LYS A 135 -20.97 0.10 25.86
N GLN A 136 -20.07 0.11 24.85
CA GLN A 136 -20.11 1.11 23.77
C GLN A 136 -21.23 0.80 22.75
N GLY A 137 -21.50 -0.50 22.48
CA GLY A 137 -22.41 -0.94 21.44
C GLY A 137 -21.84 -0.80 20.04
N ALA A 138 -22.56 -1.35 19.07
CA ALA A 138 -22.23 -1.27 17.63
C ALA A 138 -22.96 -0.07 16.97
N PRO A 139 -22.44 0.46 15.81
CA PRO A 139 -21.29 -0.04 15.08
C PRO A 139 -19.96 0.35 15.74
N ILE A 140 -18.98 -0.55 15.67
CA ILE A 140 -17.66 -0.38 16.27
C ILE A 140 -16.58 -1.12 15.46
N VAL A 141 -15.32 -0.71 15.53
CA VAL A 141 -14.22 -1.34 14.80
C VAL A 141 -13.21 -1.95 15.75
N ILE A 142 -12.91 -3.23 15.57
CA ILE A 142 -11.94 -3.99 16.37
C ILE A 142 -10.72 -4.29 15.48
N LYS A 143 -9.54 -3.87 15.92
CA LYS A 143 -8.28 -4.03 15.16
C LYS A 143 -7.25 -4.78 16.01
N ALA A 144 -6.67 -5.85 15.46
CA ALA A 144 -5.48 -6.47 16.04
C ALA A 144 -4.31 -5.48 16.02
N ASP A 145 -3.55 -5.36 17.11
CA ASP A 145 -2.32 -4.53 17.10
C ASP A 145 -1.16 -5.35 16.55
N GLY A 146 -0.59 -4.88 15.43
CA GLY A 146 0.45 -5.57 14.69
C GLY A 146 0.16 -5.67 13.19
N LEU A 147 1.16 -6.19 12.46
CA LEU A 147 1.05 -6.44 11.01
C LEU A 147 0.18 -7.69 10.77
N ALA A 148 -1.01 -7.50 10.23
CA ALA A 148 -1.98 -8.57 9.95
C ALA A 148 -2.39 -8.62 8.46
N ALA A 149 -1.58 -8.04 7.55
CA ALA A 149 -1.79 -8.03 6.10
C ALA A 149 -3.23 -7.60 5.69
N GLY A 150 -3.78 -6.57 6.36
CA GLY A 150 -5.12 -6.04 6.10
C GLY A 150 -6.28 -6.91 6.61
N LYS A 151 -6.00 -8.05 7.26
CA LYS A 151 -7.02 -8.99 7.75
C LYS A 151 -7.40 -8.78 9.22
N GLY A 152 -6.56 -8.07 9.98
CA GLY A 152 -6.76 -7.85 11.42
C GLY A 152 -7.72 -6.70 11.76
N VAL A 153 -8.68 -6.37 10.88
CA VAL A 153 -9.68 -5.32 11.10
C VAL A 153 -11.08 -5.89 10.89
N ILE A 154 -11.90 -5.85 11.93
CA ILE A 154 -13.30 -6.28 11.89
C ILE A 154 -14.19 -5.10 12.18
N ILE A 155 -15.09 -4.79 11.26
CA ILE A 155 -16.14 -3.80 11.42
C ILE A 155 -17.39 -4.54 11.90
N ALA A 156 -17.77 -4.34 13.16
CA ALA A 156 -18.93 -4.95 13.76
C ALA A 156 -20.13 -4.00 13.67
N MET A 157 -21.16 -4.40 12.99
CA MET A 157 -22.39 -3.63 12.81
C MET A 157 -23.46 -3.96 13.86
N THR A 158 -23.26 -5.03 14.61
CA THR A 158 -24.13 -5.47 15.72
C THR A 158 -23.32 -5.80 16.96
N ASP A 159 -23.94 -5.72 18.14
CA ASP A 159 -23.29 -6.03 19.41
C ASP A 159 -22.78 -7.48 19.45
N ALA A 160 -23.51 -8.41 18.84
CA ALA A 160 -23.10 -9.82 18.75
C ALA A 160 -21.83 -9.99 17.90
N GLU A 161 -21.73 -9.27 16.77
CA GLU A 161 -20.52 -9.26 15.95
C GLU A 161 -19.34 -8.63 16.69
N ALA A 162 -19.57 -7.56 17.47
CA ALA A 162 -18.52 -6.90 18.24
C ALA A 162 -17.92 -7.83 19.30
N VAL A 163 -18.75 -8.54 20.03
CA VAL A 163 -18.31 -9.53 21.01
C VAL A 163 -17.55 -10.67 20.34
N ALA A 164 -18.10 -11.24 19.26
CA ALA A 164 -17.45 -12.31 18.51
C ALA A 164 -16.09 -11.88 17.94
N ALA A 165 -15.98 -10.64 17.44
CA ALA A 165 -14.72 -10.10 16.93
C ALA A 165 -13.65 -9.99 18.03
N VAL A 166 -14.00 -9.54 19.22
CA VAL A 166 -13.08 -9.50 20.37
C VAL A 166 -12.64 -10.92 20.76
N ASP A 167 -13.59 -11.87 20.83
CA ASP A 167 -13.28 -13.26 21.16
C ASP A 167 -12.32 -13.86 20.12
N GLU A 168 -12.57 -13.67 18.82
CA GLU A 168 -11.71 -14.15 17.71
C GLU A 168 -10.29 -13.56 17.77
N MET A 169 -10.16 -12.27 18.08
CA MET A 169 -8.84 -11.61 18.19
C MET A 169 -7.98 -12.27 19.28
N PHE A 170 -8.52 -12.45 20.47
CA PHE A 170 -7.77 -13.02 21.60
C PHE A 170 -7.64 -14.55 21.56
N GLU A 171 -8.43 -15.27 20.76
CA GLU A 171 -8.29 -16.71 20.53
C GLU A 171 -7.11 -17.08 19.59
N GLY A 172 -6.38 -16.09 19.09
CA GLY A 172 -5.16 -16.27 18.30
C GLY A 172 -5.40 -16.42 16.80
N ALA A 173 -6.56 -16.01 16.28
CA ALA A 173 -6.84 -15.99 14.85
C ALA A 173 -5.82 -15.17 14.03
N PHE A 174 -5.15 -14.21 14.70
CA PHE A 174 -4.16 -13.30 14.09
C PHE A 174 -2.74 -13.49 14.68
N GLY A 175 -2.47 -14.65 15.32
CA GLY A 175 -1.19 -14.93 15.95
C GLY A 175 -0.84 -13.92 17.04
N ASP A 176 0.44 -13.54 17.14
CA ASP A 176 0.91 -12.58 18.15
C ASP A 176 0.29 -11.19 17.99
N ALA A 177 -0.13 -10.81 16.77
CA ALA A 177 -0.80 -9.53 16.52
C ALA A 177 -2.17 -9.41 17.23
N GLY A 178 -2.84 -10.52 17.52
CA GLY A 178 -4.11 -10.56 18.25
C GLY A 178 -3.98 -10.51 19.77
N ALA A 179 -2.76 -10.51 20.32
CA ALA A 179 -2.53 -10.44 21.77
C ALA A 179 -2.95 -9.08 22.36
N GLU A 180 -3.00 -8.05 21.52
CA GLU A 180 -3.44 -6.69 21.86
C GLU A 180 -4.44 -6.20 20.82
N VAL A 181 -5.44 -5.44 21.24
CA VAL A 181 -6.45 -4.89 20.34
C VAL A 181 -6.67 -3.40 20.54
N VAL A 182 -6.87 -2.70 19.44
CA VAL A 182 -7.36 -1.31 19.43
C VAL A 182 -8.81 -1.33 18.98
N ILE A 183 -9.70 -0.82 19.82
CA ILE A 183 -11.13 -0.70 19.54
C ILE A 183 -11.43 0.75 19.25
N GLU A 184 -12.04 1.00 18.08
CA GLU A 184 -12.29 2.35 17.57
C GLU A 184 -13.78 2.59 17.32
N GLU A 185 -14.20 3.85 17.43
CA GLU A 185 -15.49 4.26 16.91
C GLU A 185 -15.59 3.98 15.41
N PHE A 186 -16.75 3.61 14.93
CA PHE A 186 -17.03 3.49 13.51
C PHE A 186 -17.12 4.89 12.89
N MET A 187 -16.24 5.21 11.96
CA MET A 187 -16.27 6.46 11.21
C MET A 187 -17.10 6.29 9.94
N GLU A 188 -18.10 7.15 9.78
CA GLU A 188 -18.84 7.27 8.52
C GLU A 188 -18.15 8.23 7.57
N GLY A 189 -18.25 7.98 6.27
CA GLY A 189 -17.70 8.84 5.24
C GLY A 189 -17.25 8.09 4.01
N GLU A 190 -16.47 8.75 3.20
CA GLU A 190 -15.82 8.18 2.02
C GLU A 190 -14.32 8.05 2.27
N GLU A 191 -13.79 6.86 2.08
CA GLU A 191 -12.37 6.60 2.32
C GLU A 191 -11.52 7.00 1.11
N ALA A 192 -10.39 7.64 1.36
CA ALA A 192 -9.40 7.98 0.35
C ALA A 192 -7.97 7.81 0.87
N SER A 193 -7.07 7.56 -0.06
CA SER A 193 -5.65 7.37 0.17
C SER A 193 -4.88 8.63 -0.19
N PHE A 194 -4.17 9.22 0.77
CA PHE A 194 -3.32 10.39 0.58
C PHE A 194 -1.85 10.01 0.72
N PHE A 195 -1.06 10.27 -0.29
CA PHE A 195 0.35 9.90 -0.34
C PHE A 195 1.23 11.13 -0.25
N VAL A 196 2.19 11.09 0.67
CA VAL A 196 3.21 12.12 0.81
C VAL A 196 4.60 11.48 0.90
N LEU A 197 5.62 12.17 0.41
CA LEU A 197 7.01 11.85 0.70
C LEU A 197 7.49 12.67 1.87
N CYS A 198 8.32 12.05 2.71
CA CYS A 198 8.97 12.68 3.85
C CYS A 198 10.48 12.44 3.79
N ASP A 199 11.28 13.43 4.20
CA ASP A 199 12.73 13.33 4.26
C ASP A 199 13.31 13.55 5.67
N GLY A 200 12.44 13.46 6.68
CA GLY A 200 12.77 13.72 8.08
C GLY A 200 12.38 15.13 8.54
N GLU A 201 12.40 16.11 7.66
CA GLU A 201 12.06 17.52 7.93
C GLU A 201 10.90 18.01 7.06
N ASN A 202 10.92 17.69 5.78
CA ASN A 202 9.98 18.18 4.78
C ASN A 202 8.95 17.12 4.41
N VAL A 203 7.77 17.59 4.00
CA VAL A 203 6.66 16.76 3.52
C VAL A 203 6.22 17.28 2.16
N LEU A 204 6.22 16.40 1.17
CA LEU A 204 5.82 16.68 -0.21
C LEU A 204 4.64 15.79 -0.61
N PRO A 205 3.43 16.33 -0.85
CA PRO A 205 2.33 15.55 -1.40
C PRO A 205 2.66 15.02 -2.81
N ILE A 206 2.39 13.73 -3.02
CA ILE A 206 2.66 13.04 -4.30
C ILE A 206 1.45 12.37 -4.90
N GLY A 207 0.26 12.63 -4.41
CA GLY A 207 -0.96 12.18 -5.04
C GLY A 207 -2.01 11.60 -4.11
N THR A 208 -3.15 11.31 -4.72
CA THR A 208 -4.31 10.72 -4.06
C THR A 208 -4.81 9.54 -4.86
N ALA A 209 -5.42 8.57 -4.18
CA ALA A 209 -6.09 7.44 -4.82
C ALA A 209 -7.31 7.01 -3.99
N GLN A 210 -8.20 6.26 -4.61
CA GLN A 210 -9.23 5.50 -3.89
C GLN A 210 -9.16 4.05 -4.32
N ASP A 211 -9.20 3.15 -3.35
CA ASP A 211 -9.22 1.72 -3.57
C ASP A 211 -10.61 1.11 -3.35
N HIS A 212 -10.77 -0.12 -3.79
CA HIS A 212 -11.95 -0.95 -3.59
C HIS A 212 -11.58 -2.16 -2.74
N LYS A 213 -11.78 -2.06 -1.42
CA LYS A 213 -11.33 -3.07 -0.44
C LYS A 213 -12.18 -4.34 -0.41
N ARG A 214 -13.48 -4.24 -0.73
CA ARG A 214 -14.38 -5.41 -0.74
C ARG A 214 -14.17 -6.26 -1.98
N VAL A 215 -14.29 -7.59 -1.81
CA VAL A 215 -13.99 -8.55 -2.86
C VAL A 215 -14.98 -8.53 -4.02
N GLY A 216 -16.24 -8.21 -3.78
CA GLY A 216 -17.33 -8.26 -4.76
C GLY A 216 -17.83 -6.89 -5.19
N ASP A 217 -18.48 -6.87 -6.36
CA ASP A 217 -19.15 -5.69 -6.91
C ASP A 217 -20.15 -5.09 -5.89
N GLY A 218 -20.32 -3.77 -5.95
CA GLY A 218 -21.17 -3.04 -5.01
C GLY A 218 -20.67 -3.06 -3.57
N ASP A 219 -19.35 -3.23 -3.39
CA ASP A 219 -18.70 -3.31 -2.07
C ASP A 219 -19.25 -4.39 -1.17
N THR A 220 -19.43 -5.58 -1.71
CA THR A 220 -19.94 -6.77 -1.02
C THR A 220 -18.84 -7.76 -0.65
N GLY A 221 -19.13 -8.64 0.32
CA GLY A 221 -18.20 -9.69 0.75
C GLY A 221 -17.10 -9.19 1.72
N PRO A 222 -16.08 -10.02 2.00
CA PRO A 222 -15.01 -9.69 2.92
C PRO A 222 -14.06 -8.59 2.38
N ASN A 223 -13.32 -7.97 3.30
CA ASN A 223 -12.21 -7.09 2.96
C ASN A 223 -11.06 -7.88 2.34
N THR A 224 -10.32 -7.21 1.48
CA THR A 224 -9.12 -7.71 0.78
C THR A 224 -7.98 -6.70 0.91
N GLY A 225 -6.86 -6.97 0.28
CA GLY A 225 -5.78 -5.98 0.10
C GLY A 225 -6.06 -4.93 -0.98
N GLY A 226 -7.28 -4.89 -1.55
CA GLY A 226 -7.68 -4.01 -2.64
C GLY A 226 -7.91 -4.79 -3.95
N MET A 227 -9.10 -4.59 -4.56
CA MET A 227 -9.50 -5.22 -5.82
C MET A 227 -9.36 -4.28 -7.02
N GLY A 228 -8.88 -3.08 -6.79
CA GLY A 228 -8.61 -2.06 -7.78
C GLY A 228 -8.51 -0.70 -7.13
N ALA A 229 -7.97 0.26 -7.86
CA ALA A 229 -7.82 1.64 -7.41
C ALA A 229 -7.84 2.60 -8.60
N TYR A 230 -8.07 3.87 -8.30
CA TYR A 230 -7.94 4.94 -9.29
C TYR A 230 -7.32 6.19 -8.67
N SER A 231 -6.73 7.02 -9.50
CA SER A 231 -6.06 8.28 -9.14
C SER A 231 -6.32 9.34 -10.24
N PRO A 232 -6.60 10.61 -9.86
CA PRO A 232 -6.74 11.12 -8.51
C PRO A 232 -8.05 10.68 -7.84
N ALA A 233 -8.15 10.89 -6.51
CA ALA A 233 -9.35 10.66 -5.73
C ALA A 233 -10.23 11.94 -5.72
N PRO A 234 -11.41 11.97 -6.34
CA PRO A 234 -12.23 13.21 -6.40
C PRO A 234 -12.71 13.70 -5.04
N VAL A 235 -12.95 12.78 -4.10
CA VAL A 235 -13.38 13.12 -2.73
C VAL A 235 -12.31 13.90 -1.96
N LEU A 236 -11.04 13.71 -2.30
CA LEU A 236 -9.91 14.42 -1.69
C LEU A 236 -9.54 15.64 -2.55
N THR A 237 -10.39 16.66 -2.51
CA THR A 237 -10.13 17.94 -3.20
C THR A 237 -8.87 18.62 -2.66
N ASP A 238 -8.28 19.56 -3.41
CA ASP A 238 -7.09 20.31 -2.98
C ASP A 238 -7.25 20.91 -1.59
N ALA A 239 -8.43 21.49 -1.29
CA ALA A 239 -8.72 22.08 0.02
C ALA A 239 -8.72 21.02 1.16
N ILE A 240 -9.26 19.83 0.89
CA ILE A 240 -9.28 18.73 1.88
C ILE A 240 -7.89 18.13 2.02
N ALA A 241 -7.15 18.01 0.93
CA ALA A 241 -5.75 17.54 0.94
C ALA A 241 -4.85 18.49 1.74
N GLU A 242 -5.00 19.82 1.53
CA GLU A 242 -4.26 20.82 2.31
C GLU A 242 -4.64 20.75 3.80
N LYS A 243 -5.92 20.56 4.12
CA LYS A 243 -6.38 20.37 5.48
C LYS A 243 -5.77 19.13 6.12
N ALA A 244 -5.81 17.97 5.44
CA ALA A 244 -5.19 16.74 5.91
C ALA A 244 -3.68 16.91 6.12
N LEU A 245 -3.00 17.62 5.20
CA LEU A 245 -1.58 17.93 5.32
C LEU A 245 -1.28 18.74 6.57
N ASN A 246 -2.08 19.77 6.86
CA ASN A 246 -1.82 20.70 7.96
C ASN A 246 -2.30 20.20 9.33
N GLU A 247 -3.40 19.45 9.38
CA GLU A 247 -4.01 19.00 10.64
C GLU A 247 -3.62 17.57 11.03
N ILE A 248 -3.19 16.74 10.05
CA ILE A 248 -2.87 15.32 10.29
C ILE A 248 -1.39 15.05 10.02
N ILE A 249 -0.92 15.26 8.78
CA ILE A 249 0.39 14.78 8.36
C ILE A 249 1.54 15.54 9.03
N ARG A 250 1.59 16.88 8.87
CA ARG A 250 2.67 17.71 9.43
C ARG A 250 2.78 17.61 10.95
N PRO A 251 1.67 17.65 11.73
CA PRO A 251 1.75 17.45 13.17
C PRO A 251 2.29 16.07 13.55
N THR A 252 1.88 15.00 12.84
CA THR A 252 2.41 13.66 13.04
C THR A 252 3.91 13.60 12.77
N MET A 253 4.39 14.15 11.66
CA MET A 253 5.82 14.17 11.32
C MET A 253 6.64 14.98 12.32
N ALA A 254 6.13 16.11 12.78
CA ALA A 254 6.76 16.91 13.82
C ALA A 254 6.86 16.15 15.15
N GLU A 255 5.83 15.41 15.55
CA GLU A 255 5.84 14.58 16.75
C GLU A 255 6.83 13.41 16.63
N MET A 256 6.90 12.75 15.47
CA MET A 256 7.89 11.70 15.18
C MET A 256 9.33 12.25 15.34
N ALA A 257 9.62 13.40 14.74
CA ALA A 257 10.92 14.06 14.87
C ALA A 257 11.23 14.44 16.33
N ARG A 258 10.24 14.97 17.07
CA ARG A 258 10.36 15.32 18.49
C ARG A 258 10.71 14.10 19.37
N ARG A 259 10.20 12.92 19.02
CA ARG A 259 10.50 11.63 19.68
C ARG A 259 11.87 11.07 19.29
N GLY A 260 12.59 11.68 18.35
CA GLY A 260 13.88 11.20 17.85
C GLY A 260 13.77 10.08 16.82
N THR A 261 12.61 9.91 16.21
CA THR A 261 12.32 8.94 15.17
C THR A 261 11.79 9.64 13.92
N PRO A 262 12.60 10.56 13.28
CA PRO A 262 12.15 11.28 12.09
C PRO A 262 11.76 10.32 10.99
N TYR A 263 10.66 10.63 10.28
CA TYR A 263 10.12 9.77 9.24
C TYR A 263 10.74 10.09 7.88
N GLN A 264 11.28 9.08 7.19
CA GLN A 264 11.85 9.20 5.86
C GLN A 264 11.29 8.11 4.94
N GLY A 265 10.74 8.49 3.79
CA GLY A 265 10.11 7.57 2.84
C GLY A 265 8.73 8.06 2.41
N VAL A 266 7.91 7.15 1.87
CA VAL A 266 6.51 7.44 1.59
C VAL A 266 5.65 7.18 2.82
N LEU A 267 4.77 8.12 3.13
CA LEU A 267 3.70 7.94 4.11
C LEU A 267 2.36 7.91 3.37
N TYR A 268 1.66 6.82 3.51
CA TYR A 268 0.29 6.66 3.02
C TYR A 268 -0.66 6.85 4.20
N ALA A 269 -1.45 7.93 4.17
CA ALA A 269 -2.53 8.16 5.12
C ALA A 269 -3.86 7.70 4.52
N GLY A 270 -4.46 6.68 5.13
CA GLY A 270 -5.86 6.31 4.90
C GLY A 270 -6.75 7.32 5.63
N LEU A 271 -7.57 8.05 4.89
CA LEU A 271 -8.42 9.12 5.42
C LEU A 271 -9.89 8.78 5.23
N MET A 272 -10.69 8.97 6.27
CA MET A 272 -12.14 9.01 6.19
C MET A 272 -12.59 10.46 6.05
N ILE A 273 -13.36 10.75 4.99
CA ILE A 273 -13.80 12.11 4.66
C ILE A 273 -15.30 12.18 4.83
N LYS A 274 -15.76 13.02 5.76
CA LYS A 274 -17.17 13.33 5.98
C LYS A 274 -17.36 14.83 6.06
N ASP A 275 -18.28 15.37 5.27
CA ASP A 275 -18.61 16.81 5.26
C ASP A 275 -17.38 17.72 5.07
N GLY A 276 -16.43 17.30 4.22
CA GLY A 276 -15.19 18.00 3.96
C GLY A 276 -14.16 17.96 5.10
N GLN A 277 -14.36 17.09 6.09
CA GLN A 277 -13.47 16.93 7.23
C GLN A 277 -12.71 15.59 7.09
N PRO A 278 -11.38 15.61 6.89
CA PRO A 278 -10.56 14.40 6.90
C PRO A 278 -10.26 13.96 8.33
N ARG A 279 -10.35 12.66 8.58
CA ARG A 279 -9.91 12.01 9.83
C ARG A 279 -9.05 10.80 9.47
N LEU A 280 -7.96 10.58 10.20
CA LEU A 280 -7.06 9.47 9.96
C LEU A 280 -7.73 8.14 10.33
N VAL A 281 -7.69 7.19 9.40
CA VAL A 281 -8.08 5.78 9.61
C VAL A 281 -6.86 4.98 10.07
N GLU A 282 -5.77 5.10 9.30
CA GLU A 282 -4.49 4.41 9.54
C GLU A 282 -3.37 5.06 8.72
N TYR A 283 -2.13 4.79 9.12
CA TYR A 283 -0.96 5.03 8.30
C TYR A 283 -0.44 3.71 7.73
N ASN A 284 0.10 3.78 6.51
CA ASN A 284 0.96 2.76 5.93
C ASN A 284 2.31 3.38 5.60
N VAL A 285 3.40 2.70 5.95
CA VAL A 285 4.77 3.22 5.85
C VAL A 285 5.46 2.89 4.53
N ARG A 286 4.65 2.57 3.54
CA ARG A 286 5.04 2.16 2.19
C ARG A 286 3.93 2.57 1.21
N PHE A 287 4.21 2.45 -0.09
CA PHE A 287 3.17 2.59 -1.09
C PHE A 287 2.07 1.54 -0.90
N GLY A 288 0.82 1.90 -1.21
CA GLY A 288 -0.29 0.96 -1.26
C GLY A 288 -0.13 -0.05 -2.41
N ASP A 289 -0.89 -1.11 -2.35
CA ASP A 289 -1.06 -2.09 -3.42
C ASP A 289 -2.55 -2.46 -3.46
N PRO A 290 -3.35 -1.91 -4.42
CA PRO A 290 -2.93 -1.53 -5.77
C PRO A 290 -2.77 -0.01 -6.07
N GLU A 291 -2.72 0.88 -5.10
CA GLU A 291 -2.64 2.33 -5.34
C GLU A 291 -1.32 2.75 -5.99
N CYS A 292 -0.22 2.06 -5.67
CA CYS A 292 1.09 2.31 -6.27
C CYS A 292 1.04 2.24 -7.80
N GLN A 293 0.32 1.28 -8.35
CA GLN A 293 0.21 1.05 -9.78
C GLN A 293 -0.36 2.27 -10.50
N VAL A 294 -1.42 2.87 -9.99
CA VAL A 294 -2.02 4.07 -10.59
C VAL A 294 -1.17 5.32 -10.37
N LEU A 295 -0.47 5.44 -9.23
CA LEU A 295 0.45 6.53 -8.98
C LEU A 295 1.67 6.46 -9.89
N MET A 296 2.30 5.30 -10.03
CA MET A 296 3.48 5.11 -10.88
C MET A 296 3.15 5.35 -12.35
N MET A 297 1.99 4.92 -12.82
CA MET A 297 1.52 5.20 -14.18
C MET A 297 1.40 6.71 -14.45
N ARG A 298 0.96 7.50 -13.48
CA ARG A 298 0.83 8.97 -13.61
C ARG A 298 2.16 9.70 -13.40
N LEU A 299 2.98 9.25 -12.46
CA LEU A 299 4.28 9.87 -12.15
C LEU A 299 5.34 9.55 -13.23
N GLY A 300 5.32 8.34 -13.80
CA GLY A 300 6.32 7.92 -14.78
C GLY A 300 7.75 8.05 -14.22
N ALA A 301 8.67 8.49 -15.07
CA ALA A 301 10.10 8.62 -14.75
C ALA A 301 10.40 9.51 -13.54
N GLN A 302 9.56 10.51 -13.22
CA GLN A 302 9.78 11.39 -12.08
C GLN A 302 9.66 10.67 -10.72
N ALA A 303 8.95 9.54 -10.66
CA ALA A 303 8.81 8.77 -9.43
C ALA A 303 10.17 8.41 -8.81
N PHE A 304 11.13 8.02 -9.65
CA PHE A 304 12.50 7.75 -9.20
C PHE A 304 13.17 8.98 -8.58
N ASP A 305 13.13 10.13 -9.26
CA ASP A 305 13.75 11.36 -8.75
C ASP A 305 13.13 11.81 -7.43
N LEU A 306 11.82 11.65 -7.27
CA LEU A 306 11.09 11.96 -6.05
C LEU A 306 11.52 11.06 -4.88
N MET A 307 11.57 9.74 -5.11
CA MET A 307 12.00 8.77 -4.08
C MET A 307 13.46 8.99 -3.69
N HIS A 308 14.33 9.25 -4.68
CA HIS A 308 15.73 9.56 -4.44
C HIS A 308 15.90 10.86 -3.65
N ALA A 309 15.15 11.91 -3.98
CA ALA A 309 15.18 13.17 -3.24
C ALA A 309 14.72 13.00 -1.77
N ALA A 310 13.69 12.18 -1.53
CA ALA A 310 13.24 11.87 -0.18
C ALA A 310 14.30 11.13 0.63
N ALA A 311 14.97 10.15 0.01
CA ALA A 311 16.05 9.42 0.65
C ALA A 311 17.30 10.26 0.95
N ASP A 312 17.56 11.27 0.12
CA ASP A 312 18.75 12.16 0.19
C ASP A 312 18.48 13.49 0.93
N GLY A 313 17.31 13.66 1.57
CA GLY A 313 16.98 14.85 2.35
C GLY A 313 16.81 16.14 1.52
N ARG A 314 16.32 16.03 0.28
CA ARG A 314 16.23 17.14 -0.67
C ARG A 314 14.81 17.51 -1.10
N LEU A 315 13.81 17.15 -0.32
CA LEU A 315 12.41 17.46 -0.67
C LEU A 315 12.10 18.95 -0.66
N ALA A 316 12.84 19.77 0.11
CA ALA A 316 12.63 21.23 0.15
C ALA A 316 12.75 21.90 -1.25
N ASP A 317 13.61 21.36 -2.11
CA ASP A 317 13.85 21.88 -3.46
C ASP A 317 13.18 21.02 -4.56
N THR A 318 12.30 20.12 -4.17
CA THR A 318 11.68 19.14 -5.07
C THR A 318 10.21 19.49 -5.32
N GLN A 319 9.76 19.36 -6.57
CA GLN A 319 8.39 19.58 -6.97
C GLN A 319 7.86 18.37 -7.75
N VAL A 320 6.58 18.11 -7.61
CA VAL A 320 5.86 17.09 -8.39
C VAL A 320 5.16 17.76 -9.57
N ASN A 321 5.37 17.24 -10.76
CA ASN A 321 4.68 17.69 -11.96
C ASN A 321 3.55 16.71 -12.29
N TRP A 322 2.32 17.11 -12.01
CA TRP A 322 1.14 16.34 -12.36
C TRP A 322 0.57 16.75 -13.73
N GLY A 323 0.24 15.74 -14.55
CA GLY A 323 -0.65 15.92 -15.69
C GLY A 323 -2.12 15.88 -15.26
N ASP A 324 -3.01 16.30 -16.15
CA ASP A 324 -4.47 16.24 -15.96
C ASP A 324 -5.05 14.83 -16.19
N ASP A 325 -4.20 13.85 -16.39
CA ASP A 325 -4.56 12.48 -16.67
C ASP A 325 -5.04 11.71 -15.44
N HIS A 326 -5.82 10.68 -15.70
CA HIS A 326 -6.33 9.74 -14.71
C HIS A 326 -5.74 8.36 -14.93
N ALA A 327 -5.60 7.58 -13.87
CA ALA A 327 -5.23 6.18 -13.98
C ALA A 327 -6.19 5.31 -13.16
N LEU A 328 -6.43 4.09 -13.66
CA LEU A 328 -7.24 3.09 -12.99
C LEU A 328 -6.58 1.72 -13.15
N THR A 329 -6.62 0.93 -12.09
CA THR A 329 -6.14 -0.45 -12.09
C THR A 329 -7.24 -1.40 -11.64
N VAL A 330 -7.38 -2.52 -12.34
CA VAL A 330 -8.27 -3.62 -12.00
C VAL A 330 -7.43 -4.80 -11.54
N VAL A 331 -7.66 -5.28 -10.32
CA VAL A 331 -6.99 -6.46 -9.81
C VAL A 331 -7.71 -7.71 -10.29
N MET A 332 -6.98 -8.61 -10.93
CA MET A 332 -7.43 -9.97 -11.20
C MET A 332 -6.90 -10.89 -10.10
N ALA A 333 -7.80 -11.57 -9.43
CA ALA A 333 -7.53 -12.44 -8.30
C ALA A 333 -7.91 -13.89 -8.62
N ALA A 334 -7.27 -14.85 -7.94
CA ALA A 334 -7.61 -16.26 -8.05
C ALA A 334 -8.99 -16.52 -7.41
N THR A 335 -9.80 -17.33 -8.06
CA THR A 335 -11.13 -17.72 -7.54
C THR A 335 -11.00 -18.33 -6.16
N GLY A 336 -11.78 -17.80 -5.22
CA GLY A 336 -11.71 -18.16 -3.79
C GLY A 336 -11.00 -17.12 -2.91
N TYR A 337 -10.21 -16.20 -3.49
CA TYR A 337 -9.59 -15.10 -2.75
C TYR A 337 -10.67 -14.17 -2.12
N PRO A 338 -10.51 -13.68 -0.85
CA PRO A 338 -9.32 -13.73 0.02
C PRO A 338 -9.21 -15.03 0.87
N GLY A 339 -10.08 -16.02 0.66
CA GLY A 339 -10.00 -17.34 1.29
C GLY A 339 -9.00 -18.25 0.57
N SER A 340 -9.27 -19.57 0.59
CA SER A 340 -8.42 -20.56 -0.08
C SER A 340 -8.62 -20.52 -1.60
N TYR A 341 -7.53 -20.58 -2.34
CA TYR A 341 -7.53 -20.55 -3.81
C TYR A 341 -6.51 -21.57 -4.37
N GLU A 342 -6.74 -21.99 -5.63
CA GLU A 342 -5.85 -22.86 -6.37
C GLU A 342 -4.62 -22.09 -6.85
N LYS A 343 -3.44 -22.76 -6.81
CA LYS A 343 -2.17 -22.23 -7.33
C LYS A 343 -1.73 -23.02 -8.55
N GLY A 344 -0.96 -22.37 -9.42
CA GLY A 344 -0.41 -23.01 -10.63
C GLY A 344 -1.36 -22.98 -11.83
N THR A 345 -2.49 -22.30 -11.74
CA THR A 345 -3.42 -22.11 -12.87
C THR A 345 -2.80 -21.23 -13.94
N VAL A 346 -3.00 -21.60 -15.24
CA VAL A 346 -2.31 -20.99 -16.37
C VAL A 346 -3.04 -19.74 -16.85
N ILE A 347 -2.29 -18.68 -17.04
CA ILE A 347 -2.78 -17.39 -17.57
C ILE A 347 -2.31 -17.23 -19.01
N LYS A 348 -3.21 -16.96 -19.93
CA LYS A 348 -2.93 -16.78 -21.37
C LYS A 348 -3.35 -15.38 -21.84
N GLY A 349 -2.91 -15.00 -23.02
CA GLY A 349 -3.30 -13.73 -23.68
C GLY A 349 -2.51 -12.52 -23.23
N LEU A 350 -1.57 -12.65 -22.29
CA LEU A 350 -0.77 -11.52 -21.80
C LEU A 350 0.16 -10.95 -22.87
N ASP A 351 0.71 -11.80 -23.71
CA ASP A 351 1.65 -11.47 -24.80
C ASP A 351 1.04 -10.67 -25.96
N THR A 352 -0.28 -10.59 -26.02
CA THR A 352 -1.02 -9.84 -27.06
C THR A 352 -1.54 -8.50 -26.58
N LEU A 353 -1.41 -8.18 -25.30
CA LEU A 353 -1.88 -6.94 -24.73
C LEU A 353 -0.97 -5.76 -25.10
N PRO A 354 -1.54 -4.55 -25.28
CA PRO A 354 -0.73 -3.37 -25.45
C PRO A 354 -0.04 -3.03 -24.13
N GLU A 355 1.28 -2.94 -24.15
CA GLU A 355 2.08 -2.41 -23.04
C GLU A 355 2.84 -1.19 -23.52
N ASP A 356 2.45 -0.02 -23.01
CA ASP A 356 3.01 1.28 -23.35
C ASP A 356 2.88 2.26 -22.18
N SER A 357 3.11 3.53 -22.40
CA SER A 357 2.98 4.55 -21.35
C SER A 357 1.54 4.77 -20.85
N LYS A 358 0.54 4.19 -21.48
CA LYS A 358 -0.89 4.31 -21.11
C LYS A 358 -1.53 3.01 -20.65
N ASN A 359 -0.90 1.86 -20.94
CA ASN A 359 -1.46 0.54 -20.69
C ASN A 359 -0.36 -0.38 -20.13
N MET A 360 -0.58 -0.98 -18.98
CA MET A 360 0.36 -1.91 -18.35
C MET A 360 -0.37 -3.01 -17.59
N VAL A 361 0.22 -4.20 -17.58
CA VAL A 361 -0.18 -5.28 -16.68
C VAL A 361 0.92 -5.49 -15.65
N PHE A 362 0.71 -5.00 -14.44
CA PHE A 362 1.65 -5.26 -13.36
C PHE A 362 1.36 -6.60 -12.70
N HIS A 363 2.35 -7.48 -12.69
CA HIS A 363 2.26 -8.79 -12.09
C HIS A 363 2.45 -8.73 -10.58
N ALA A 364 1.65 -9.49 -9.85
CA ALA A 364 1.79 -9.73 -8.42
C ALA A 364 2.13 -11.22 -8.20
N GLY A 365 1.16 -12.04 -7.84
CA GLY A 365 1.37 -13.45 -7.58
C GLY A 365 1.51 -14.30 -8.86
N THR A 366 2.59 -14.13 -9.62
CA THR A 366 2.84 -14.88 -10.83
C THR A 366 4.22 -15.55 -10.83
N THR A 367 4.32 -16.70 -11.49
CA THR A 367 5.59 -17.38 -11.80
C THR A 367 5.57 -17.96 -13.20
N LEU A 368 6.75 -18.19 -13.77
CA LEU A 368 6.89 -18.92 -15.03
C LEU A 368 7.13 -20.40 -14.71
N SER A 369 6.23 -21.28 -15.16
CA SER A 369 6.33 -22.74 -14.98
C SER A 369 6.21 -23.42 -16.34
N ASP A 370 7.20 -24.21 -16.72
CA ASP A 370 7.27 -24.89 -18.02
C ASP A 370 7.00 -23.99 -19.24
N GLY A 371 7.45 -22.74 -19.16
CA GLY A 371 7.25 -21.73 -20.20
C GLY A 371 5.86 -21.08 -20.22
N ALA A 372 4.98 -21.43 -19.29
CA ALA A 372 3.66 -20.80 -19.15
C ALA A 372 3.62 -19.85 -17.93
N MET A 373 2.93 -18.72 -18.08
CA MET A 373 2.64 -17.84 -16.95
C MET A 373 1.59 -18.48 -16.07
N THR A 374 1.86 -18.60 -14.75
CA THR A 374 0.96 -19.23 -13.79
C THR A 374 0.71 -18.35 -12.58
N ALA A 375 -0.50 -18.48 -12.01
CA ALA A 375 -0.90 -17.80 -10.78
C ALA A 375 -0.38 -18.52 -9.54
N THR A 376 0.25 -17.79 -8.62
CA THR A 376 0.79 -18.31 -7.36
C THR A 376 0.27 -17.59 -6.12
N GLY A 377 -0.36 -16.42 -6.30
CA GLY A 377 -0.92 -15.57 -5.25
C GLY A 377 -2.44 -15.47 -5.29
N GLY A 378 -3.02 -14.82 -4.29
CA GLY A 378 -4.44 -14.49 -4.29
C GLY A 378 -4.75 -13.35 -5.26
N ARG A 379 -4.04 -12.21 -5.16
CA ARG A 379 -4.00 -11.16 -6.18
C ARG A 379 -2.88 -11.49 -7.15
N VAL A 380 -3.15 -11.48 -8.43
CA VAL A 380 -2.27 -12.07 -9.44
C VAL A 380 -1.81 -11.06 -10.48
N LEU A 381 -2.74 -10.30 -11.04
CA LEU A 381 -2.45 -9.26 -12.03
C LEU A 381 -3.13 -7.94 -11.64
N ASN A 382 -2.51 -6.83 -12.03
CA ASN A 382 -3.07 -5.49 -11.90
C ASN A 382 -3.10 -4.86 -13.29
N VAL A 383 -4.27 -4.91 -13.93
CA VAL A 383 -4.47 -4.37 -15.28
C VAL A 383 -4.72 -2.88 -15.18
N THR A 384 -3.74 -2.10 -15.56
CA THR A 384 -3.67 -0.66 -15.28
C THR A 384 -3.68 0.15 -16.57
N ALA A 385 -4.49 1.19 -16.61
CA ALA A 385 -4.54 2.09 -17.76
C ALA A 385 -4.61 3.55 -17.33
N ARG A 386 -4.10 4.44 -18.23
CA ARG A 386 -4.24 5.90 -18.15
C ARG A 386 -5.20 6.39 -19.23
N GLY A 387 -5.86 7.52 -18.95
CA GLY A 387 -6.72 8.21 -19.92
C GLY A 387 -6.86 9.69 -19.57
N ASP A 388 -7.39 10.46 -20.50
CA ASP A 388 -7.68 11.89 -20.31
C ASP A 388 -8.87 12.10 -19.36
N SER A 389 -9.55 11.02 -19.01
CA SER A 389 -10.59 10.95 -17.97
C SER A 389 -10.56 9.58 -17.28
N LEU A 390 -11.19 9.50 -16.10
CA LEU A 390 -11.32 8.23 -15.39
C LEU A 390 -12.14 7.21 -16.20
N ALA A 391 -13.18 7.66 -16.89
CA ALA A 391 -14.00 6.81 -17.76
C ALA A 391 -13.18 6.19 -18.92
N GLU A 392 -12.26 6.95 -19.50
CA GLU A 392 -11.37 6.43 -20.53
C GLU A 392 -10.36 5.43 -19.94
N ALA A 393 -9.74 5.73 -18.79
CA ALA A 393 -8.84 4.82 -18.11
C ALA A 393 -9.54 3.50 -17.75
N GLN A 394 -10.77 3.56 -17.22
CA GLN A 394 -11.59 2.39 -16.92
C GLN A 394 -11.87 1.55 -18.17
N LYS A 395 -12.35 2.20 -19.24
CA LYS A 395 -12.65 1.51 -20.50
C LYS A 395 -11.42 0.78 -21.06
N ARG A 396 -10.23 1.40 -21.01
CA ARG A 396 -8.98 0.81 -21.46
C ARG A 396 -8.58 -0.39 -20.60
N ALA A 397 -8.62 -0.24 -19.26
CA ALA A 397 -8.28 -1.32 -18.35
C ALA A 397 -9.18 -2.55 -18.56
N TYR A 398 -10.49 -2.37 -18.60
CA TYR A 398 -11.40 -3.49 -18.84
C TYR A 398 -11.28 -4.10 -20.25
N ALA A 399 -10.95 -3.30 -21.27
CA ALA A 399 -10.68 -3.83 -22.60
C ALA A 399 -9.45 -4.75 -22.64
N MET A 400 -8.46 -4.53 -21.77
CA MET A 400 -7.35 -5.46 -21.59
C MET A 400 -7.74 -6.67 -20.74
N VAL A 401 -8.47 -6.47 -19.64
CA VAL A 401 -9.00 -7.57 -18.80
C VAL A 401 -9.76 -8.59 -19.63
N ASP A 402 -10.61 -8.12 -20.57
CA ASP A 402 -11.44 -8.98 -21.41
C ASP A 402 -10.65 -9.80 -22.46
N GLN A 403 -9.36 -9.51 -22.66
CA GLN A 403 -8.46 -10.27 -23.54
C GLN A 403 -7.62 -11.31 -22.77
N ILE A 404 -7.60 -11.23 -21.44
CA ILE A 404 -6.87 -12.20 -20.62
C ILE A 404 -7.70 -13.48 -20.48
N ASP A 405 -7.15 -14.60 -20.94
CA ASP A 405 -7.76 -15.93 -20.80
C ASP A 405 -7.24 -16.61 -19.52
N TRP A 406 -7.99 -16.44 -18.45
CA TRP A 406 -7.73 -17.06 -17.15
C TRP A 406 -9.05 -17.43 -16.45
N PRO A 407 -9.63 -18.63 -16.76
CA PRO A 407 -10.93 -19.05 -16.21
C PRO A 407 -10.97 -19.20 -14.69
N GLU A 408 -9.84 -19.48 -14.07
CA GLU A 408 -9.71 -19.61 -12.60
C GLU A 408 -9.50 -18.26 -11.91
N GLY A 409 -9.49 -17.16 -12.66
CA GLY A 409 -9.42 -15.81 -12.16
C GLY A 409 -10.77 -15.10 -12.13
N PHE A 410 -10.84 -14.05 -11.33
CA PHE A 410 -11.97 -13.12 -11.34
C PHE A 410 -11.48 -11.70 -11.05
N CYS A 411 -12.31 -10.72 -11.36
CA CYS A 411 -12.11 -9.33 -10.98
C CYS A 411 -13.47 -8.66 -10.68
N ARG A 412 -13.44 -7.54 -10.02
CA ARG A 412 -14.59 -6.64 -9.92
C ARG A 412 -14.82 -5.94 -11.26
N ARG A 413 -16.09 -5.70 -11.61
CA ARG A 413 -16.48 -5.03 -12.85
C ARG A 413 -16.91 -3.57 -12.64
N ASP A 414 -16.87 -3.11 -11.40
CA ASP A 414 -17.33 -1.79 -10.98
C ASP A 414 -16.21 -0.86 -10.44
N ILE A 415 -14.93 -1.18 -10.69
CA ILE A 415 -13.82 -0.33 -10.23
C ILE A 415 -13.97 1.09 -10.79
N GLY A 416 -13.94 2.07 -9.89
CA GLY A 416 -14.10 3.48 -10.23
C GLY A 416 -15.54 4.00 -10.18
N TRP A 417 -16.55 3.16 -9.89
CA TRP A 417 -17.96 3.54 -9.94
C TRP A 417 -18.27 4.81 -9.13
N ARG A 418 -17.68 4.98 -7.94
CA ARG A 418 -17.93 6.15 -7.06
C ARG A 418 -17.53 7.50 -7.69
N ALA A 419 -16.64 7.49 -8.67
CA ALA A 419 -16.12 8.70 -9.30
C ALA A 419 -16.61 8.87 -10.76
N LEU A 420 -17.46 7.97 -11.23
CA LEU A 420 -18.01 7.95 -12.61
C LEU A 420 -19.50 8.25 -12.67
N ASP A 421 -20.21 8.26 -11.52
CA ASP A 421 -21.65 8.55 -11.39
C ASP A 421 -21.97 10.05 -11.35
#